data_78cbfab97771970281d3a543846c60b1
#
_entry.id   78cbfab97771970281d3a543846c60b1
#
_cell.length_a   1.000
_cell.length_b   1.000
_cell.length_c   1.000
_cell.angle_alpha   90.00
_cell.angle_beta   90.00
_cell.angle_gamma   90.00
#
_symmetry.space_group_name_H-M   'P 1'
#
loop_
_entity.id
_entity.type
_entity.pdbx_description
1 polymer ?
#
loop_
_entity_poly.entity_id
_entity_poly.type
_entity_poly.pdbx_seq_one_letter_code
_entity_poly.pdbx_strand_id
1 'polypeptide(L)'
;MGTVSHGSNHWFIDSGASKHMMVFKESFVKLSEHESPHKVKLGDDYQYPIQGSGESSYKLDSGKSMKMKNVLFVPRLKKNLLSVSALDAKGMRVFFFVDGQVLMWPKGKTFDDAIVIGEQ
;
A
#
# COMPACT_ATOMS: atom_id res chain seq x y z
N MET A 1 -4.76 -4.41 10.98
CA MET A 1 -3.61 -4.09 10.10
C MET A 1 -2.81 -5.34 9.82
N GLY A 2 -2.46 -5.57 8.59
CA GLY A 2 -1.66 -6.71 8.16
C GLY A 2 -0.30 -6.28 7.67
N THR A 3 0.61 -7.24 7.52
CA THR A 3 1.96 -7.00 7.03
C THR A 3 2.19 -7.79 5.77
N VAL A 4 2.77 -7.15 4.77
CA VAL A 4 3.19 -7.77 3.52
C VAL A 4 4.68 -7.58 3.37
N SER A 5 5.39 -8.66 3.05
CA SER A 5 6.82 -8.59 2.80
C SER A 5 7.09 -9.05 1.37
N HIS A 6 7.81 -8.24 0.61
CA HIS A 6 8.12 -8.56 -0.78
C HIS A 6 9.47 -7.96 -1.14
N GLY A 7 10.46 -8.80 -1.35
CA GLY A 7 11.83 -8.37 -1.53
C GLY A 7 12.35 -7.69 -0.26
N SER A 8 12.93 -6.50 -0.40
CA SER A 8 13.47 -5.72 0.73
C SER A 8 12.43 -4.81 1.37
N ASN A 9 11.23 -4.69 0.79
CA ASN A 9 10.20 -3.78 1.27
C ASN A 9 9.13 -4.52 2.06
N HIS A 10 8.79 -3.95 3.20
CA HIS A 10 7.69 -4.44 4.03
C HIS A 10 6.52 -3.46 3.92
N TRP A 11 5.33 -4.00 3.72
CA TRP A 11 4.12 -3.23 3.61
C TRP A 11 3.14 -3.62 4.70
N PHE A 12 2.59 -2.61 5.38
CA PHE A 12 1.43 -2.81 6.25
C PHE A 12 0.17 -2.55 5.47
N ILE A 13 -0.80 -3.44 5.62
CA ILE A 13 -2.13 -3.26 5.03
C ILE A 13 -2.95 -2.48 6.05
N ASP A 14 -3.39 -1.28 5.67
CA ASP A 14 -4.08 -0.37 6.57
C ASP A 14 -5.42 0.05 5.96
N SER A 15 -6.51 -0.36 6.61
CA SER A 15 -7.86 0.03 6.20
C SER A 15 -8.18 1.48 6.52
N GLY A 16 -7.42 2.11 7.42
CA GLY A 16 -7.61 3.50 7.80
C GLY A 16 -6.88 4.50 6.91
N ALA A 17 -5.94 4.04 6.08
CA ALA A 17 -5.22 4.92 5.18
C ALA A 17 -6.00 5.11 3.88
N SER A 18 -6.08 6.35 3.39
CA SER A 18 -6.79 6.67 2.14
C SER A 18 -5.90 6.54 0.90
N LYS A 19 -4.60 6.57 1.08
CA LYS A 19 -3.62 6.45 0.00
C LYS A 19 -2.48 5.54 0.42
N HIS A 20 -1.85 4.90 -0.55
CA HIS A 20 -0.61 4.17 -0.30
C HIS A 20 0.47 5.14 0.12
N MET A 21 1.32 4.72 1.03
CA MET A 21 2.42 5.55 1.51
C MET A 21 3.70 4.74 1.51
N MET A 22 4.78 5.36 1.06
CA MET A 22 6.06 4.69 0.93
C MET A 22 7.14 5.50 1.63
N VAL A 23 8.03 4.80 2.31
CA VAL A 23 9.11 5.37 3.12
C VAL A 23 10.39 5.54 2.32
N PHE A 24 10.60 4.68 1.31
CA PHE A 24 11.85 4.62 0.58
C PHE A 24 11.73 5.26 -0.79
N LYS A 25 12.51 6.29 -1.02
CA LYS A 25 12.55 7.03 -2.28
C LYS A 25 12.90 6.11 -3.46
N GLU A 26 13.83 5.20 -3.26
CA GLU A 26 14.35 4.29 -4.30
C GLU A 26 13.29 3.29 -4.77
N SER A 27 12.25 3.10 -4.00
CA SER A 27 11.19 2.15 -4.35
C SER A 27 10.14 2.73 -5.29
N PHE A 28 10.24 4.00 -5.62
CA PHE A 28 9.36 4.63 -6.58
C PHE A 28 9.86 4.39 -8.00
N VAL A 29 8.93 4.10 -8.92
CA VAL A 29 9.21 4.05 -10.35
C VAL A 29 9.30 5.47 -10.89
N LYS A 30 8.39 6.32 -10.44
CA LYS A 30 8.39 7.75 -10.73
C LYS A 30 8.08 8.48 -9.43
N LEU A 31 8.89 9.47 -9.12
CA LEU A 31 8.69 10.27 -7.92
C LEU A 31 8.84 11.75 -8.24
N SER A 32 7.83 12.53 -7.90
CA SER A 32 7.90 13.98 -7.91
C SER A 32 8.09 14.45 -6.47
N GLU A 33 9.29 14.90 -6.16
CA GLU A 33 9.60 15.40 -4.82
C GLU A 33 9.16 16.85 -4.70
N HIS A 34 8.38 17.11 -3.68
CA HIS A 34 7.93 18.47 -3.37
C HIS A 34 7.42 18.52 -1.94
N GLU A 35 7.60 19.65 -1.30
CA GLU A 35 7.00 19.86 0.01
C GLU A 35 5.50 20.10 -0.17
N SER A 36 4.71 19.31 0.52
CA SER A 36 3.26 19.45 0.50
C SER A 36 2.81 20.26 1.72
N PRO A 37 1.81 21.16 1.58
CA PRO A 37 1.21 21.82 2.74
C PRO A 37 0.39 20.85 3.59
N HIS A 38 0.09 19.68 3.04
CA HIS A 38 -0.69 18.66 3.75
C HIS A 38 0.23 17.71 4.48
N LYS A 39 -0.27 17.18 5.59
CA LYS A 39 0.42 16.17 6.39
C LYS A 39 -0.49 14.97 6.58
N VAL A 40 0.11 13.81 6.78
CA VAL A 40 -0.63 12.60 7.10
C VAL A 40 -0.74 12.47 8.60
N LYS A 41 -1.97 12.29 9.09
CA LYS A 41 -2.22 12.01 10.49
C LYS A 41 -2.68 10.57 10.62
N LEU A 42 -1.95 9.79 11.40
CA LEU A 42 -2.28 8.41 11.69
C LEU A 42 -2.83 8.29 13.12
N GLY A 43 -3.15 7.07 13.52
CA GLY A 43 -3.80 6.82 14.80
C GLY A 43 -3.01 7.23 16.04
N ASP A 44 -1.72 7.54 15.90
CA ASP A 44 -0.87 8.00 17.00
C ASP A 44 -0.92 9.51 17.23
N ASP A 45 -1.79 10.22 16.50
CA ASP A 45 -1.93 11.68 16.53
C ASP A 45 -0.71 12.45 16.01
N TYR A 46 0.35 11.77 15.64
CA TYR A 46 1.50 12.42 15.03
C TYR A 46 1.21 12.76 13.58
N GLN A 47 1.65 13.95 13.15
CA GLN A 47 1.50 14.40 11.77
C GLN A 47 2.81 14.19 11.02
N TYR A 48 2.74 13.42 9.95
CA TYR A 48 3.90 13.06 9.14
C TYR A 48 3.95 13.92 7.89
N PRO A 49 5.07 14.62 7.63
CA PRO A 49 5.20 15.45 6.43
C PRO A 49 5.18 14.58 5.16
N ILE A 50 4.48 15.06 4.15
CA ILE A 50 4.49 14.46 2.81
C ILE A 50 5.58 15.18 2.02
N GLN A 51 6.54 14.43 1.47
CA GLN A 51 7.68 15.00 0.75
C GLN A 51 7.67 14.68 -0.73
N GLY A 52 6.57 14.18 -1.24
CA GLY A 52 6.40 13.90 -2.65
C GLY A 52 5.28 12.93 -2.90
N SER A 53 5.07 12.63 -4.18
CA SER A 53 4.12 11.63 -4.61
C SER A 53 4.56 11.04 -5.94
N GLY A 54 4.10 9.84 -6.24
CA GLY A 54 4.47 9.22 -7.48
C GLY A 54 3.85 7.86 -7.68
N GLU A 55 4.54 7.06 -8.47
CA GLU A 55 4.11 5.72 -8.83
C GLU A 55 5.11 4.69 -8.31
N SER A 56 4.57 3.58 -7.87
CA SER A 56 5.37 2.43 -7.45
C SER A 56 4.72 1.17 -8.02
N SER A 57 5.37 0.03 -7.83
CA SER A 57 4.79 -1.24 -8.22
C SER A 57 4.92 -2.22 -7.06
N TYR A 58 3.92 -3.08 -6.95
CA TYR A 58 3.90 -4.18 -6.02
C TYR A 58 3.97 -5.48 -6.79
N LYS A 59 4.99 -6.28 -6.52
CA LYS A 59 5.16 -7.55 -7.21
C LYS A 59 4.32 -8.62 -6.55
N LEU A 60 3.49 -9.27 -7.36
CA LEU A 60 2.63 -10.35 -6.92
C LEU A 60 3.38 -11.67 -6.92
N ASP A 61 2.90 -12.65 -6.17
CA ASP A 61 3.51 -13.98 -6.10
C ASP A 61 3.53 -14.67 -7.46
N SER A 62 2.60 -14.33 -8.34
CA SER A 62 2.55 -14.86 -9.70
C SER A 62 3.68 -14.35 -10.60
N GLY A 63 4.47 -13.39 -10.13
CA GLY A 63 5.49 -12.71 -10.92
C GLY A 63 5.00 -11.47 -11.64
N LYS A 64 3.70 -11.26 -11.68
CA LYS A 64 3.11 -10.04 -12.24
C LYS A 64 3.28 -8.87 -11.28
N SER A 65 3.29 -7.65 -11.81
CA SER A 65 3.38 -6.45 -11.00
C SER A 65 2.07 -5.69 -11.04
N MET A 66 1.67 -5.16 -9.88
CA MET A 66 0.53 -4.27 -9.76
C MET A 66 1.06 -2.84 -9.67
N LYS A 67 0.65 -1.99 -10.62
CA LYS A 67 1.04 -0.58 -10.60
C LYS A 67 0.20 0.17 -9.58
N MET A 68 0.87 0.96 -8.74
CA MET A 68 0.24 1.82 -7.76
C MET A 68 0.51 3.26 -8.13
N LYS A 69 -0.56 4.04 -8.25
CA LYS A 69 -0.48 5.47 -8.55
C LYS A 69 -0.85 6.29 -7.32
N ASN A 70 -0.45 7.55 -7.31
CA ASN A 70 -0.74 8.48 -6.23
C ASN A 70 -0.23 7.97 -4.87
N VAL A 71 0.94 7.33 -4.90
CA VAL A 71 1.61 6.88 -3.69
C VAL A 71 2.31 8.07 -3.06
N LEU A 72 2.06 8.30 -1.79
CA LEU A 72 2.69 9.40 -1.06
C LEU A 72 4.08 9.00 -0.59
N PHE A 73 5.04 9.90 -0.72
CA PHE A 73 6.36 9.72 -0.15
C PHE A 73 6.37 10.36 1.24
N VAL A 74 6.44 9.53 2.27
CA VAL A 74 6.38 9.94 3.67
C VAL A 74 7.54 9.29 4.42
N PRO A 75 8.76 9.83 4.30
CA PRO A 75 9.96 9.13 4.78
C PRO A 75 10.04 8.98 6.30
N ARG A 76 9.27 9.75 7.06
CA ARG A 76 9.28 9.65 8.52
C ARG A 76 8.40 8.52 9.05
N LEU A 77 7.60 7.89 8.22
CA LEU A 77 6.89 6.68 8.63
C LEU A 77 7.89 5.56 8.88
N LYS A 78 7.50 4.62 9.72
CA LYS A 78 8.35 3.45 10.01
C LYS A 78 8.21 2.35 8.96
N LYS A 79 7.06 2.32 8.27
CA LYS A 79 6.72 1.24 7.35
C LYS A 79 5.90 1.76 6.19
N ASN A 80 6.00 1.07 5.07
CA ASN A 80 5.15 1.35 3.92
C ASN A 80 3.71 0.93 4.24
N LEU A 81 2.75 1.74 3.81
CA LEU A 81 1.32 1.47 4.04
C LEU A 81 0.62 1.19 2.72
N LEU A 82 -0.04 0.04 2.66
CA LEU A 82 -0.88 -0.33 1.53
C LEU A 82 -2.33 -0.03 1.90
N SER A 83 -2.95 0.90 1.17
CA SER A 83 -4.30 1.37 1.47
C SER A 83 -5.34 0.44 0.88
N VAL A 84 -6.20 -0.10 1.73
CA VAL A 84 -7.34 -0.92 1.28
C VAL A 84 -8.30 -0.08 0.44
N SER A 85 -8.54 1.17 0.84
CA SER A 85 -9.41 2.08 0.09
C SER A 85 -8.90 2.33 -1.32
N ALA A 86 -7.59 2.54 -1.47
CA ALA A 86 -6.99 2.78 -2.78
C ALA A 86 -7.05 1.52 -3.65
N LEU A 87 -6.87 0.34 -3.07
CA LEU A 87 -7.01 -0.93 -3.79
C LEU A 87 -8.44 -1.12 -4.26
N ASP A 88 -9.42 -0.84 -3.39
CA ASP A 88 -10.83 -0.94 -3.75
C ASP A 88 -11.18 0.02 -4.89
N ALA A 89 -10.69 1.24 -4.83
CA ALA A 89 -10.91 2.24 -5.88
C ALA A 89 -10.34 1.81 -7.23
N LYS A 90 -9.33 0.96 -7.23
CA LYS A 90 -8.76 0.38 -8.46
C LYS A 90 -9.47 -0.89 -8.92
N GLY A 91 -10.57 -1.24 -8.28
CA GLY A 91 -11.33 -2.42 -8.66
C GLY A 91 -10.82 -3.72 -8.07
N MET A 92 -10.03 -3.64 -7.00
CA MET A 92 -9.55 -4.82 -6.28
C MET A 92 -10.40 -5.05 -5.03
N ARG A 93 -10.65 -6.31 -4.71
CA ARG A 93 -11.26 -6.68 -3.44
C ARG A 93 -10.19 -7.21 -2.51
N VAL A 94 -10.29 -6.84 -1.24
CA VAL A 94 -9.34 -7.24 -0.21
C VAL A 94 -10.13 -7.88 0.92
N PHE A 95 -9.71 -9.08 1.34
CA PHE A 95 -10.34 -9.80 2.43
C PHE A 95 -9.33 -10.15 3.51
N PHE A 96 -9.74 -9.94 4.75
CA PHE A 96 -8.97 -10.32 5.93
C PHE A 96 -9.63 -11.57 6.54
N PHE A 97 -8.86 -12.63 6.69
CA PHE A 97 -9.34 -13.89 7.24
C PHE A 97 -8.98 -14.02 8.72
N VAL A 98 -9.77 -14.82 9.43
CA VAL A 98 -9.56 -15.01 10.88
C VAL A 98 -8.23 -15.64 11.23
N ASP A 99 -7.60 -16.34 10.30
CA ASP A 99 -6.26 -16.92 10.49
C ASP A 99 -5.14 -15.89 10.24
N GLY A 100 -5.49 -14.64 9.99
CA GLY A 100 -4.54 -13.58 9.72
C GLY A 100 -4.16 -13.40 8.27
N GLN A 101 -4.63 -14.29 7.40
CA GLN A 101 -4.30 -14.21 5.97
C GLN A 101 -5.07 -13.08 5.29
N VAL A 102 -4.42 -12.39 4.35
CA VAL A 102 -5.02 -11.32 3.56
C VAL A 102 -4.94 -11.69 2.09
N LEU A 103 -6.09 -11.69 1.42
CA LEU A 103 -6.20 -12.02 0.00
C LEU A 103 -6.70 -10.82 -0.79
N MET A 104 -6.28 -10.74 -2.04
CA MET A 104 -6.70 -9.70 -2.97
C MET A 104 -7.04 -10.32 -4.32
N TRP A 105 -8.15 -9.86 -4.93
CA TRP A 105 -8.48 -10.26 -6.31
C TRP A 105 -9.28 -9.14 -7.01
N PRO A 106 -9.24 -9.10 -8.36
CA PRO A 106 -10.01 -8.11 -9.11
C PRO A 106 -11.51 -8.32 -8.91
N LYS A 107 -12.27 -7.23 -8.83
CA LYS A 107 -13.73 -7.28 -8.80
C LYS A 107 -14.24 -7.95 -10.07
N GLY A 108 -15.27 -8.77 -9.92
CA GLY A 108 -15.85 -9.51 -11.05
C GLY A 108 -15.14 -10.83 -11.34
N LYS A 109 -14.03 -11.12 -10.68
CA LYS A 109 -13.35 -12.42 -10.77
C LYS A 109 -13.78 -13.31 -9.61
N THR A 110 -13.52 -14.61 -9.76
CA THR A 110 -13.85 -15.56 -8.71
C THR A 110 -12.80 -15.55 -7.62
N PHE A 111 -13.15 -16.17 -6.48
CA PHE A 111 -12.21 -16.34 -5.38
C PHE A 111 -10.97 -17.12 -5.80
N ASP A 112 -11.07 -17.98 -6.81
CA ASP A 112 -9.93 -18.76 -7.32
C ASP A 112 -8.85 -17.88 -7.93
N ASP A 113 -9.19 -16.64 -8.31
CA ASP A 113 -8.22 -15.67 -8.83
C ASP A 113 -7.56 -14.87 -7.72
N ALA A 114 -7.87 -15.16 -6.46
CA ALA A 114 -7.36 -14.42 -5.33
C ALA A 114 -5.85 -14.66 -5.13
N ILE A 115 -5.18 -13.65 -4.63
CA ILE A 115 -3.74 -13.66 -4.38
C ILE A 115 -3.51 -13.31 -2.91
N VAL A 116 -2.67 -14.12 -2.25
CA VAL A 116 -2.27 -13.82 -0.87
C VAL A 116 -1.34 -12.61 -0.90
N ILE A 117 -1.70 -11.54 -0.21
CA ILE A 117 -0.90 -10.32 -0.15
C ILE A 117 -0.32 -10.06 1.24
N GLY A 118 -0.62 -10.91 2.22
CA GLY A 118 -0.02 -10.79 3.53
C GLY A 118 -0.78 -11.51 4.62
N GLU A 119 -0.33 -11.29 5.84
CA GLU A 119 -0.93 -11.85 7.05
C GLU A 119 -1.04 -10.74 8.09
N GLN A 120 -2.10 -10.84 8.88
CA GLN A 120 -2.28 -9.93 10.01
C GLN A 120 -1.42 -10.36 11.19
#